data_a0a717faa4b1bbd0ea91fca8a1e0f027
#
_entry.id   a0a717faa4b1bbd0ea91fca8a1e0f027
#
_cell.length_a   1.000
_cell.length_b   1.000
_cell.length_c   1.000
_cell.angle_alpha   90.00
_cell.angle_beta   90.00
_cell.angle_gamma   90.00
#
_symmetry.space_group_name_H-M   'P 1'
#
loop_
_entity.id
_entity.type
_entity.pdbx_description
1 polymer ?
#
loop_
_entity_poly.entity_id
_entity_poly.type
_entity_poly.pdbx_seq_one_letter_code
_entity_poly.pdbx_strand_id
1 'polypeptide(L)'
;MKPFALAGLLQLTERRAEGLSRAVKLAHGVWLRARGRQVQLASLRDAHVTGLAGRLRGGVAAGQLREMNRLQRAQAAELHAAQTAIDAAHVAWQARLAEWLQVEQRLKALRLLQQRHLAQVAIQQKRIEQHQHDELVELAHRRDAGRWGR
;
A
#
# COMPACT_ATOMS: atom_id res chain seq x y z
N MET A 1 -21.45 -27.05 10.90
CA MET A 1 -21.12 -25.87 10.07
C MET A 1 -19.85 -26.13 9.27
N LYS A 2 -19.93 -25.93 7.98
CA LYS A 2 -18.70 -26.01 7.16
C LYS A 2 -17.93 -24.71 7.29
N PRO A 3 -16.61 -24.73 7.59
CA PRO A 3 -15.78 -23.54 7.62
C PRO A 3 -15.66 -22.95 6.21
N PHE A 4 -15.31 -21.67 6.13
CA PHE A 4 -15.06 -21.02 4.85
C PHE A 4 -13.85 -21.66 4.15
N ALA A 5 -14.06 -22.25 2.97
CA ALA A 5 -13.04 -23.03 2.27
C ALA A 5 -11.79 -22.23 1.88
N LEU A 6 -11.95 -20.90 1.70
CA LEU A 6 -10.87 -19.99 1.30
C LEU A 6 -10.28 -19.21 2.47
N ALA A 7 -10.54 -19.61 3.72
CA ALA A 7 -10.03 -18.91 4.91
C ALA A 7 -8.50 -18.80 4.93
N GLY A 8 -7.80 -19.88 4.56
CA GLY A 8 -6.34 -19.88 4.47
C GLY A 8 -5.82 -18.94 3.39
N LEU A 9 -6.47 -18.92 2.23
CA LEU A 9 -6.12 -18.01 1.14
C LEU A 9 -6.39 -16.55 1.52
N LEU A 10 -7.49 -16.27 2.20
CA LEU A 10 -7.80 -14.95 2.73
C LEU A 10 -6.70 -14.45 3.65
N GLN A 11 -6.29 -15.28 4.61
CA GLN A 11 -5.23 -14.94 5.57
C GLN A 11 -3.88 -14.69 4.89
N LEU A 12 -3.50 -15.53 3.92
CA LEU A 12 -2.27 -15.32 3.13
C LEU A 12 -2.33 -14.02 2.33
N THR A 13 -3.47 -13.72 1.72
CA THR A 13 -3.67 -12.51 0.94
C THR A 13 -3.62 -11.26 1.82
N GLU A 14 -4.19 -11.30 3.02
CA GLU A 14 -4.07 -10.23 4.01
C GLU A 14 -2.62 -9.95 4.41
N ARG A 15 -1.84 -10.99 4.71
CA ARG A 15 -0.43 -10.86 5.04
C ARG A 15 0.38 -10.29 3.87
N ARG A 16 0.08 -10.73 2.65
CA ARG A 16 0.73 -10.21 1.45
C ARG A 16 0.38 -8.74 1.22
N ALA A 17 -0.87 -8.35 1.40
CA ALA A 17 -1.31 -6.96 1.29
C ALA A 17 -0.60 -6.06 2.30
N GLU A 18 -0.46 -6.50 3.55
CA GLU A 18 0.28 -5.78 4.59
C GLU A 18 1.76 -5.61 4.24
N GLY A 19 2.41 -6.68 3.76
CA GLY A 19 3.80 -6.65 3.32
C GLY A 19 4.01 -5.68 2.15
N LEU A 20 3.12 -5.71 1.15
CA LEU A 20 3.16 -4.79 0.02
C LEU A 20 2.85 -3.34 0.42
N SER A 21 1.94 -3.11 1.34
CA SER A 21 1.67 -1.78 1.91
C SER A 21 2.92 -1.17 2.54
N ARG A 22 3.67 -1.96 3.30
CA ARG A 22 4.97 -1.53 3.86
C ARG A 22 6.00 -1.24 2.77
N ALA A 23 6.06 -2.10 1.74
CA ALA A 23 6.97 -1.90 0.60
C ALA A 23 6.65 -0.61 -0.19
N VAL A 24 5.37 -0.29 -0.38
CA VAL A 24 4.92 0.97 -0.99
C VAL A 24 5.37 2.16 -0.18
N LYS A 25 5.20 2.14 1.13
CA LYS A 25 5.64 3.23 2.03
C LYS A 25 7.16 3.42 2.01
N LEU A 26 7.93 2.33 2.01
CA LEU A 26 9.39 2.39 1.91
C LEU A 26 9.84 2.97 0.57
N ALA A 27 9.26 2.52 -0.54
CA ALA A 27 9.58 3.02 -1.87
C ALA A 27 9.22 4.51 -2.03
N HIS A 28 8.08 4.92 -1.50
CA HIS A 28 7.69 6.33 -1.44
C HIS A 28 8.69 7.18 -0.63
N GLY A 29 9.14 6.67 0.51
CA GLY A 29 10.16 7.32 1.32
C GLY A 29 11.50 7.50 0.59
N VAL A 30 11.92 6.49 -0.19
CA VAL A 30 13.12 6.57 -1.05
C VAL A 30 12.96 7.69 -2.08
N TRP A 31 11.83 7.77 -2.75
CA TRP A 31 11.54 8.82 -3.72
C TRP A 31 11.54 10.22 -3.08
N LEU A 32 10.94 10.38 -1.90
CA LEU A 32 10.95 11.66 -1.18
C LEU A 32 12.36 12.08 -0.78
N ARG A 33 13.19 11.16 -0.31
CA ARG A 33 14.60 11.44 0.02
C ARG A 33 15.42 11.83 -1.22
N ALA A 34 15.19 11.15 -2.33
CA ALA A 34 15.85 11.50 -3.59
C ALA A 34 15.48 12.91 -4.06
N ARG A 35 14.23 13.29 -3.96
CA ARG A 35 13.78 14.67 -4.25
C ARG A 35 14.39 15.69 -3.29
N GLY A 36 14.44 15.38 -2.01
CA GLY A 36 15.07 16.25 -1.01
C GLY A 36 16.56 16.49 -1.29
N ARG A 37 17.28 15.43 -1.70
CA ARG A 37 18.68 15.55 -2.09
C ARG A 37 18.88 16.44 -3.33
N GLN A 38 18.03 16.31 -4.32
CA GLN A 38 18.07 17.18 -5.51
C GLN A 38 17.89 18.65 -5.12
N VAL A 39 16.92 18.95 -4.25
CA VAL A 39 16.68 20.31 -3.76
C VAL A 39 17.91 20.85 -3.04
N GLN A 40 18.56 20.07 -2.19
CA GLN A 40 19.79 20.45 -1.51
C GLN A 40 20.94 20.73 -2.49
N LEU A 41 21.14 19.85 -3.48
CA LEU A 41 22.18 20.03 -4.50
C LEU A 41 21.92 21.27 -5.37
N ALA A 42 20.68 21.51 -5.74
CA ALA A 42 20.29 22.71 -6.50
C ALA A 42 20.53 23.99 -5.69
N SER A 43 20.21 23.98 -4.41
CA SER A 43 20.45 25.10 -3.49
C SER A 43 21.96 25.40 -3.34
N LEU A 44 22.79 24.35 -3.18
CA LEU A 44 24.24 24.49 -3.11
C LEU A 44 24.81 25.04 -4.42
N ARG A 45 24.32 24.56 -5.56
CA ARG A 45 24.73 25.10 -6.87
C ARG A 45 24.38 26.58 -7.00
N ASP A 46 23.17 26.98 -6.61
CA ASP A 46 22.70 28.36 -6.74
C ASP A 46 23.52 29.32 -5.83
N ALA A 47 23.82 28.89 -4.60
CA ALA A 47 24.69 29.63 -3.69
C ALA A 47 26.11 29.75 -4.25
N HIS A 48 26.63 28.70 -4.87
CA HIS A 48 27.94 28.70 -5.50
C HIS A 48 28.00 29.64 -6.72
N VAL A 49 26.97 29.60 -7.59
CA VAL A 49 26.86 30.51 -8.76
C VAL A 49 26.79 31.96 -8.32
N THR A 50 26.05 32.28 -7.27
CA THR A 50 25.98 33.63 -6.70
C THR A 50 27.34 34.08 -6.15
N GLY A 51 28.07 33.22 -5.45
CA GLY A 51 29.42 33.50 -4.95
C GLY A 51 30.44 33.68 -6.08
N LEU A 52 30.34 32.90 -7.16
CA LEU A 52 31.13 33.02 -8.36
C LEU A 52 30.96 34.39 -9.05
N ALA A 53 29.73 34.82 -9.24
CA ALA A 53 29.43 36.14 -9.83
C ALA A 53 30.11 37.26 -9.07
N GLY A 54 30.12 37.22 -7.73
CA GLY A 54 30.84 38.17 -6.90
C GLY A 54 32.37 38.14 -7.09
N ARG A 55 32.96 36.94 -7.19
CA ARG A 55 34.41 36.77 -7.42
C ARG A 55 34.82 37.20 -8.81
N LEU A 56 34.04 36.92 -9.85
CA LEU A 56 34.32 37.35 -11.22
C LEU A 56 34.34 38.87 -11.39
N ARG A 57 33.56 39.62 -10.61
CA ARG A 57 33.58 41.08 -10.57
C ARG A 57 34.89 41.64 -10.02
N GLY A 58 35.53 40.94 -9.08
CA GLY A 58 36.81 41.34 -8.47
C GLY A 58 38.05 40.93 -9.26
N GLY A 59 37.91 40.22 -10.37
CA GLY A 59 39.01 39.66 -11.16
C GLY A 59 39.47 38.30 -10.64
N VAL A 60 39.73 37.33 -11.50
CA VAL A 60 40.11 35.96 -11.18
C VAL A 60 41.29 35.52 -12.05
N ALA A 61 42.27 34.82 -11.47
CA ALA A 61 43.36 34.22 -12.21
C ALA A 61 42.88 33.04 -13.04
N ALA A 62 43.53 32.77 -14.18
CA ALA A 62 43.16 31.70 -15.12
C ALA A 62 43.09 30.30 -14.45
N GLY A 63 43.96 30.00 -13.52
CA GLY A 63 43.95 28.75 -12.75
C GLY A 63 42.71 28.61 -11.84
N GLN A 64 42.28 29.69 -11.21
CA GLN A 64 41.06 29.73 -10.43
C GLN A 64 39.80 29.56 -11.29
N LEU A 65 39.78 30.17 -12.47
CA LEU A 65 38.69 30.01 -13.42
C LEU A 65 38.53 28.57 -13.87
N ARG A 66 39.63 27.87 -14.14
CA ARG A 66 39.57 26.43 -14.49
C ARG A 66 39.02 25.57 -13.35
N GLU A 67 39.40 25.82 -12.12
CA GLU A 67 38.90 25.11 -10.95
C GLU A 67 37.41 25.38 -10.73
N MET A 68 36.96 26.63 -10.92
CA MET A 68 35.55 27.00 -10.86
C MET A 68 34.72 26.26 -11.93
N ASN A 69 35.21 26.18 -13.16
CA ASN A 69 34.54 25.42 -14.25
C ASN A 69 34.50 23.93 -13.95
N ARG A 70 35.54 23.36 -13.36
CA ARG A 70 35.59 21.97 -12.92
C ARG A 70 34.53 21.67 -11.87
N LEU A 71 34.41 22.57 -10.88
CA LEU A 71 33.40 22.42 -9.83
C LEU A 71 31.96 22.54 -10.38
N GLN A 72 31.71 23.46 -11.29
CA GLN A 72 30.40 23.59 -11.95
C GLN A 72 30.03 22.33 -12.72
N ARG A 73 30.99 21.75 -13.46
CA ARG A 73 30.75 20.47 -14.17
C ARG A 73 30.46 19.32 -13.21
N ALA A 74 31.17 19.24 -12.09
CA ALA A 74 30.92 18.23 -11.07
C ALA A 74 29.55 18.40 -10.43
N GLN A 75 29.12 19.61 -10.13
CA GLN A 75 27.79 19.90 -9.61
C GLN A 75 26.67 19.57 -10.62
N ALA A 76 26.90 19.89 -11.90
CA ALA A 76 25.95 19.51 -12.95
C ALA A 76 25.81 17.99 -13.10
N ALA A 77 26.92 17.25 -12.99
CA ALA A 77 26.91 15.78 -13.00
C ALA A 77 26.16 15.20 -11.79
N GLU A 78 26.37 15.76 -10.59
CA GLU A 78 25.64 15.34 -9.38
C GLU A 78 24.14 15.60 -9.50
N LEU A 79 23.73 16.75 -10.01
CA LEU A 79 22.33 17.08 -10.26
C LEU A 79 21.68 16.13 -11.26
N HIS A 80 22.41 15.80 -12.33
CA HIS A 80 21.94 14.81 -13.31
C HIS A 80 21.78 13.42 -12.66
N ALA A 81 22.74 12.98 -11.87
CA ALA A 81 22.66 11.72 -11.13
C ALA A 81 21.49 11.73 -10.13
N ALA A 82 21.26 12.86 -9.45
CA ALA A 82 20.12 13.02 -8.54
C ALA A 82 18.78 12.92 -9.27
N GLN A 83 18.66 13.49 -10.46
CA GLN A 83 17.46 13.37 -11.28
C GLN A 83 17.23 11.92 -11.73
N THR A 84 18.28 11.23 -12.15
CA THR A 84 18.19 9.79 -12.48
C THR A 84 17.73 8.95 -11.28
N ALA A 85 18.24 9.27 -10.10
CA ALA A 85 17.82 8.59 -8.85
C ALA A 85 16.33 8.84 -8.54
N ILE A 86 15.83 10.06 -8.75
CA ILE A 86 14.41 10.40 -8.58
C ILE A 86 13.56 9.57 -9.54
N ASP A 87 13.93 9.53 -10.81
CA ASP A 87 13.18 8.82 -11.84
C ASP A 87 13.14 7.31 -11.55
N ALA A 88 14.27 6.71 -11.15
CA ALA A 88 14.35 5.31 -10.77
C ALA A 88 13.50 5.01 -9.51
N ALA A 89 13.56 5.87 -8.51
CA ALA A 89 12.77 5.71 -7.28
C ALA A 89 11.27 5.87 -7.54
N HIS A 90 10.88 6.75 -8.46
CA HIS A 90 9.49 6.92 -8.87
C HIS A 90 8.96 5.66 -9.56
N VAL A 91 9.71 5.10 -10.51
CA VAL A 91 9.34 3.85 -11.20
C VAL A 91 9.19 2.70 -10.19
N ALA A 92 10.13 2.56 -9.25
CA ALA A 92 10.07 1.53 -8.21
C ALA A 92 8.84 1.70 -7.31
N TRP A 93 8.51 2.91 -6.90
CA TRP A 93 7.32 3.21 -6.11
C TRP A 93 6.04 2.86 -6.87
N GLN A 94 5.92 3.28 -8.14
CA GLN A 94 4.76 2.99 -8.99
C GLN A 94 4.57 1.47 -9.19
N ALA A 95 5.66 0.72 -9.36
CA ALA A 95 5.61 -0.73 -9.49
C ALA A 95 5.06 -1.40 -8.21
N ARG A 96 5.53 -0.98 -7.02
CA ARG A 96 5.03 -1.49 -5.74
C ARG A 96 3.57 -1.12 -5.51
N LEU A 97 3.18 0.10 -5.87
CA LEU A 97 1.80 0.55 -5.77
C LEU A 97 0.87 -0.30 -6.64
N ALA A 98 1.25 -0.60 -7.88
CA ALA A 98 0.50 -1.45 -8.79
C ALA A 98 0.31 -2.88 -8.24
N GLU A 99 1.37 -3.48 -7.70
CA GLU A 99 1.31 -4.80 -7.05
C GLU A 99 0.36 -4.79 -5.85
N TRP A 100 0.46 -3.78 -5.00
CA TRP A 100 -0.41 -3.63 -3.84
C TRP A 100 -1.87 -3.49 -4.23
N LEU A 101 -2.20 -2.67 -5.23
CA LEU A 101 -3.56 -2.48 -5.72
C LEU A 101 -4.17 -3.79 -6.25
N GLN A 102 -3.39 -4.61 -6.96
CA GLN A 102 -3.85 -5.93 -7.42
C GLN A 102 -4.21 -6.86 -6.25
N VAL A 103 -3.35 -6.90 -5.25
CA VAL A 103 -3.59 -7.74 -4.06
C VAL A 103 -4.78 -7.22 -3.25
N GLU A 104 -4.94 -5.92 -3.11
CA GLU A 104 -6.10 -5.31 -2.45
C GLU A 104 -7.42 -5.66 -3.15
N GLN A 105 -7.44 -5.69 -4.48
CA GLN A 105 -8.62 -6.10 -5.24
C GLN A 105 -8.98 -7.57 -4.97
N ARG A 106 -7.98 -8.46 -4.94
CA ARG A 106 -8.17 -9.88 -4.59
C ARG A 106 -8.67 -10.03 -3.15
N LEU A 107 -8.12 -9.27 -2.23
CA LEU A 107 -8.51 -9.27 -0.83
C LEU A 107 -9.98 -8.84 -0.66
N LYS A 108 -10.41 -7.80 -1.34
CA LYS A 108 -11.81 -7.35 -1.36
C LYS A 108 -12.74 -8.43 -1.89
N ALA A 109 -12.36 -9.09 -2.98
CA ALA A 109 -13.14 -10.20 -3.53
C ALA A 109 -13.27 -11.38 -2.55
N LEU A 110 -12.18 -11.77 -1.89
CA LEU A 110 -12.19 -12.83 -0.88
C LEU A 110 -13.02 -12.47 0.35
N ARG A 111 -12.95 -11.24 0.81
CA ARG A 111 -13.78 -10.74 1.92
C ARG A 111 -15.27 -10.74 1.57
N LEU A 112 -15.61 -10.39 0.33
CA LEU A 112 -16.99 -10.46 -0.14
C LEU A 112 -17.51 -11.90 -0.17
N LEU A 113 -16.69 -12.86 -0.64
CA LEU A 113 -17.03 -14.28 -0.61
C LEU A 113 -17.20 -14.79 0.82
N GLN A 114 -16.35 -14.37 1.73
CA GLN A 114 -16.48 -14.70 3.15
C GLN A 114 -17.80 -14.16 3.75
N GLN A 115 -18.15 -12.92 3.46
CA GLN A 115 -19.41 -12.31 3.93
C GLN A 115 -20.62 -13.10 3.39
N ARG A 116 -20.61 -13.48 2.11
CA ARG A 116 -21.69 -14.30 1.52
C ARG A 116 -21.79 -15.67 2.19
N HIS A 117 -20.65 -16.30 2.45
CA HIS A 117 -20.61 -17.57 3.17
C HIS A 117 -21.21 -17.44 4.58
N LEU A 118 -20.81 -16.43 5.34
CA LEU A 118 -21.34 -16.18 6.68
C LEU A 118 -22.85 -15.88 6.66
N ALA A 119 -23.33 -15.15 5.66
CA ALA A 119 -24.75 -14.89 5.49
C ALA A 119 -25.54 -16.16 5.20
N GLN A 120 -25.01 -17.05 4.35
CA GLN A 120 -25.63 -18.36 4.05
C GLN A 120 -25.67 -19.25 5.30
N VAL A 121 -24.59 -19.30 6.07
CA VAL A 121 -24.52 -20.05 7.33
C VAL A 121 -25.57 -19.53 8.32
N ALA A 122 -25.70 -18.22 8.44
CA ALA A 122 -26.70 -17.62 9.33
C ALA A 122 -28.14 -17.96 8.91
N ILE A 123 -28.43 -17.95 7.62
CA ILE A 123 -29.75 -18.36 7.09
C ILE A 123 -30.04 -19.84 7.37
N GLN A 124 -29.06 -20.70 7.13
CA GLN A 124 -29.20 -22.14 7.43
C GLN A 124 -29.43 -22.39 8.91
N GLN A 125 -28.69 -21.68 9.78
CA GLN A 125 -28.86 -21.77 11.22
C GLN A 125 -30.28 -21.40 11.66
N LYS A 126 -30.79 -20.28 11.16
CA LYS A 126 -32.16 -19.84 11.44
C LYS A 126 -33.22 -20.88 10.97
N ARG A 127 -33.02 -21.49 9.82
CA ARG A 127 -33.92 -22.54 9.32
C ARG A 127 -33.91 -23.77 10.22
N ILE A 128 -32.73 -24.19 10.69
CA ILE A 128 -32.62 -25.33 11.64
C ILE A 128 -33.32 -24.99 12.95
N GLU A 129 -33.10 -23.82 13.50
CA GLU A 129 -33.76 -23.38 14.74
C GLU A 129 -35.28 -23.30 14.57
N GLN A 130 -35.76 -22.81 13.44
CA GLN A 130 -37.18 -22.75 13.13
C GLN A 130 -37.78 -24.14 13.02
N HIS A 131 -37.15 -25.11 12.31
CA HIS A 131 -37.57 -26.49 12.24
C HIS A 131 -37.65 -27.14 13.64
N GLN A 132 -36.64 -26.95 14.47
CA GLN A 132 -36.66 -27.48 15.84
C GLN A 132 -37.78 -26.89 16.68
N HIS A 133 -38.05 -25.59 16.52
CA HIS A 133 -39.16 -24.93 17.19
C HIS A 133 -40.51 -25.49 16.72
N ASP A 134 -40.70 -25.64 15.41
CA ASP A 134 -41.92 -26.16 14.83
C ASP A 134 -42.18 -27.62 15.28
N GLU A 135 -41.15 -28.45 15.33
CA GLU A 135 -41.23 -29.82 15.87
C GLU A 135 -41.65 -29.84 17.35
N LEU A 136 -41.10 -28.95 18.17
CA LEU A 136 -41.49 -28.83 19.58
C LEU A 136 -42.94 -28.40 19.75
N VAL A 137 -43.39 -27.46 18.92
CA VAL A 137 -44.78 -26.98 18.93
C VAL A 137 -45.72 -28.09 18.49
N GLU A 138 -45.40 -28.90 17.44
CA GLU A 138 -46.17 -30.03 17.03
C GLU A 138 -46.25 -31.11 18.13
N LEU A 139 -45.14 -31.41 18.81
CA LEU A 139 -45.11 -32.35 19.91
C LEU A 139 -45.97 -31.91 21.09
N ALA A 140 -45.95 -30.61 21.39
CA ALA A 140 -46.81 -30.02 22.45
C ALA A 140 -48.29 -30.18 22.05
N HIS A 141 -48.66 -29.87 20.83
CA HIS A 141 -50.05 -30.02 20.35
C HIS A 141 -50.52 -31.48 20.33
N ARG A 142 -49.68 -32.42 19.96
CA ARG A 142 -50.01 -33.86 20.04
C ARG A 142 -50.23 -34.35 21.47
N ARG A 143 -49.43 -33.84 22.43
CA ARG A 143 -49.62 -34.16 23.86
C ARG A 143 -50.92 -33.59 24.41
N ASP A 144 -51.28 -32.37 24.04
CA ASP A 144 -52.52 -31.73 24.49
C ASP A 144 -53.74 -32.42 23.84
N ALA A 145 -53.70 -32.76 22.55
CA ALA A 145 -54.77 -33.51 21.87
C ALA A 145 -54.97 -34.93 22.50
N GLY A 146 -53.88 -35.60 22.91
CA GLY A 146 -53.97 -36.87 23.60
C GLY A 146 -54.52 -36.79 25.03
N ARG A 147 -54.50 -35.61 25.67
CA ARG A 147 -54.99 -35.36 27.02
C ARG A 147 -56.53 -35.14 27.07
N TRP A 148 -57.12 -34.71 25.98
CA TRP A 148 -58.57 -34.42 25.88
C TRP A 148 -59.36 -35.60 25.21
N GLY A 149 -58.67 -36.63 24.80
CA GLY A 149 -59.24 -37.79 24.13
C GLY A 149 -59.54 -38.98 25.01
N ARG A 150 -59.58 -38.87 26.36
CA ARG A 150 -60.00 -39.91 27.29
C ARG A 150 -61.21 -39.52 28.07
#